data_25a7d87af78d19c4912d665e7032daaf
#
_entry.id   25a7d87af78d19c4912d665e7032daaf
#
_cell.length_a   1.000
_cell.length_b   1.000
_cell.length_c   1.000
_cell.angle_alpha   90.00
_cell.angle_beta   90.00
_cell.angle_gamma   90.00
#
_symmetry.space_group_name_H-M   'P 1'
#
loop_
_entity.id
_entity.type
_entity.pdbx_description
1 polymer ?
#
loop_
_entity_poly.entity_id
_entity_poly.type
_entity_poly.pdbx_seq_one_letter_code
_entity_poly.pdbx_strand_id
1 'polypeptide(L)'
;MKKELFVFALSALCGLSAEATINIAGVEKQVDTLECRTVGPGVQYVRMHMPEYPLDVYTMTIDLNNPYNDVDAFIGKNHAGSTEAMTSAYTRLSTPEHQSIGSINGNFWIVSGQNMDDRLLGQPHSGCIVNGEIATEPNGWNRAGRGDKIEKLQEIGF
;
A
#
# COMPACT_ATOMS: atom_id res chain seq x y z
N MET A 1 7.46 9.84 -31.05
CA MET A 1 8.11 9.26 -29.86
C MET A 1 7.36 8.00 -29.52
N LYS A 2 7.95 6.82 -29.77
CA LYS A 2 7.35 5.52 -29.44
C LYS A 2 7.54 5.30 -27.94
N LYS A 3 6.44 5.19 -27.19
CA LYS A 3 6.47 4.73 -25.81
C LYS A 3 6.72 3.22 -25.84
N GLU A 4 7.89 2.81 -25.48
CA GLU A 4 8.22 1.40 -25.26
C GLU A 4 7.48 0.98 -23.98
N LEU A 5 6.38 0.26 -24.18
CA LEU A 5 5.63 -0.37 -23.11
C LEU A 5 6.41 -1.63 -22.70
N PHE A 6 7.16 -1.55 -21.61
CA PHE A 6 7.75 -2.73 -20.98
C PHE A 6 6.63 -3.56 -20.33
N VAL A 7 6.08 -4.47 -21.11
CA VAL A 7 5.22 -5.53 -20.59
C VAL A 7 6.15 -6.61 -20.02
N PHE A 8 6.32 -6.62 -18.71
CA PHE A 8 6.87 -7.79 -18.02
C PHE A 8 5.84 -8.91 -18.12
N ALA A 9 5.99 -9.78 -19.13
CA ALA A 9 5.32 -11.07 -19.12
C ALA A 9 6.00 -11.96 -18.07
N LEU A 10 5.59 -11.83 -16.80
CA LEU A 10 5.92 -12.80 -15.77
C LEU A 10 4.99 -14.00 -15.95
N SER A 11 5.32 -14.84 -16.96
CA SER A 11 4.62 -16.09 -17.16
C SER A 11 4.87 -17.02 -15.97
N ALA A 12 3.79 -17.53 -15.44
CA ALA A 12 3.70 -18.49 -14.34
C ALA A 12 4.76 -19.59 -14.40
N LEU A 13 5.82 -19.48 -13.60
CA LEU A 13 6.66 -20.59 -13.18
C LEU A 13 6.53 -20.74 -11.66
N CYS A 14 5.35 -21.14 -11.21
CA CYS A 14 5.18 -21.68 -9.88
C CYS A 14 5.77 -23.08 -9.84
N GLY A 15 7.03 -23.24 -9.40
CA GLY A 15 7.52 -24.57 -9.17
C GLY A 15 9.01 -24.81 -9.35
N LEU A 16 9.86 -23.88 -8.92
CA LEU A 16 11.27 -24.16 -8.61
C LEU A 16 11.78 -22.96 -7.82
N SER A 17 12.56 -23.17 -6.79
CA SER A 17 13.36 -22.15 -6.12
C SER A 17 14.37 -21.57 -7.14
N ALA A 18 13.90 -20.71 -8.02
CA ALA A 18 14.75 -20.05 -8.98
C ALA A 18 15.35 -18.83 -8.29
N GLU A 19 16.66 -18.74 -8.31
CA GLU A 19 17.36 -17.50 -8.04
C GLU A 19 16.80 -16.46 -9.02
N ALA A 20 16.09 -15.49 -8.49
CA ALA A 20 15.52 -14.39 -9.24
C ALA A 20 16.25 -13.09 -8.86
N THR A 21 16.17 -12.09 -9.72
CA THR A 21 16.65 -10.75 -9.38
C THR A 21 15.50 -9.77 -9.38
N ILE A 22 15.59 -8.78 -8.48
CA ILE A 22 14.71 -7.61 -8.50
C ILE A 22 15.56 -6.35 -8.64
N ASN A 23 15.04 -5.36 -9.36
CA ASN A 23 15.70 -4.08 -9.50
C ASN A 23 15.19 -3.13 -8.41
N ILE A 24 16.11 -2.67 -7.55
CA ILE A 24 15.81 -1.67 -6.52
C ILE A 24 16.66 -0.44 -6.80
N ALA A 25 16.02 0.66 -7.16
CA ALA A 25 16.67 1.93 -7.47
C ALA A 25 17.83 1.82 -8.48
N GLY A 26 17.67 0.98 -9.51
CA GLY A 26 18.67 0.76 -10.56
C GLY A 26 19.72 -0.30 -10.23
N VAL A 27 19.63 -0.95 -9.06
CA VAL A 27 20.55 -2.02 -8.65
C VAL A 27 19.84 -3.37 -8.65
N GLU A 28 20.37 -4.33 -9.41
CA GLU A 28 19.89 -5.72 -9.39
C GLU A 28 20.28 -6.39 -8.07
N LYS A 29 19.30 -7.01 -7.41
CA LYS A 29 19.46 -7.74 -6.15
C LYS A 29 18.99 -9.16 -6.31
N GLN A 30 19.78 -10.11 -5.79
CA GLN A 30 19.41 -11.53 -5.75
C GLN A 30 18.30 -11.74 -4.74
N VAL A 31 17.30 -12.54 -5.12
CA VAL A 31 16.20 -12.92 -4.24
C VAL A 31 15.85 -14.39 -4.42
N ASP A 32 15.46 -15.02 -3.33
CA ASP A 32 14.88 -16.35 -3.31
C ASP A 32 13.36 -16.22 -3.28
N THR A 33 12.68 -16.78 -4.26
CA THR A 33 11.22 -16.81 -4.26
C THR A 33 10.72 -17.89 -3.30
N LEU A 34 10.14 -17.48 -2.19
CA LEU A 34 9.62 -18.39 -1.16
C LEU A 34 8.18 -18.82 -1.43
N GLU A 35 7.39 -17.94 -2.01
CA GLU A 35 5.98 -18.19 -2.34
C GLU A 35 5.59 -17.41 -3.57
N CYS A 36 4.82 -18.03 -4.45
CA CYS A 36 4.20 -17.40 -5.61
C CYS A 36 2.83 -18.02 -5.82
N ARG A 37 1.77 -17.22 -5.81
CA ARG A 37 0.41 -17.71 -6.03
C ARG A 37 -0.48 -16.68 -6.70
N THR A 38 -1.39 -17.15 -7.51
CA THR A 38 -2.51 -16.34 -8.01
C THR A 38 -3.56 -16.24 -6.92
N VAL A 39 -3.93 -15.02 -6.54
CA VAL A 39 -4.91 -14.74 -5.47
C VAL A 39 -6.24 -14.23 -6.01
N GLY A 40 -6.29 -13.87 -7.28
CA GLY A 40 -7.47 -13.44 -8.00
C GLY A 40 -7.20 -13.39 -9.51
N PRO A 41 -8.22 -13.19 -10.35
CA PRO A 41 -8.04 -13.04 -11.79
C PRO A 41 -7.11 -11.85 -12.12
N GLY A 42 -5.92 -12.13 -12.68
CA GLY A 42 -4.91 -11.10 -12.97
C GLY A 42 -4.22 -10.51 -11.74
N VAL A 43 -4.33 -11.18 -10.58
CA VAL A 43 -3.67 -10.75 -9.34
C VAL A 43 -2.73 -11.84 -8.84
N GLN A 44 -1.46 -11.49 -8.72
CA GLN A 44 -0.40 -12.40 -8.27
C GLN A 44 0.25 -11.88 -7.00
N TYR A 45 0.39 -12.75 -6.01
CA TYR A 45 1.14 -12.50 -4.79
C TYR A 45 2.47 -13.26 -4.85
N VAL A 46 3.56 -12.57 -4.47
CA VAL A 46 4.90 -13.18 -4.38
C VAL A 46 5.53 -12.75 -3.06
N ARG A 47 6.09 -13.75 -2.36
CA ARG A 47 6.96 -13.53 -1.21
C ARG A 47 8.38 -13.94 -1.60
N MET A 48 9.33 -13.04 -1.38
CA MET A 48 10.73 -13.23 -1.68
C MET A 48 11.57 -12.98 -0.44
N HIS A 49 12.70 -13.66 -0.35
CA HIS A 49 13.74 -13.42 0.63
C HIS A 49 14.98 -12.84 -0.05
N MET A 50 15.56 -11.81 0.53
CA MET A 50 16.80 -11.20 0.05
C MET A 50 17.94 -11.60 0.98
N PRO A 51 18.78 -12.59 0.61
CA PRO A 51 19.81 -13.14 1.52
C PRO A 51 20.89 -12.14 1.92
N GLU A 52 21.23 -11.23 1.01
CA GLU A 52 22.24 -10.18 1.25
C GLU A 52 21.86 -9.23 2.40
N TYR A 53 20.55 -8.99 2.54
CA TYR A 53 20.00 -8.12 3.57
C TYR A 53 18.90 -8.88 4.30
N PRO A 54 19.04 -9.72 5.24
CA PRO A 54 18.03 -10.66 5.74
C PRO A 54 16.61 -10.03 5.81
N LEU A 55 16.02 -9.81 4.64
CA LEU A 55 14.80 -9.05 4.41
C LEU A 55 13.82 -9.88 3.59
N ASP A 56 12.59 -9.97 4.06
CA ASP A 56 11.49 -10.53 3.27
C ASP A 56 10.78 -9.40 2.51
N VAL A 57 10.54 -9.63 1.23
CA VAL A 57 9.82 -8.72 0.34
C VAL A 57 8.50 -9.37 -0.06
N TYR A 58 7.42 -8.64 0.11
CA TYR A 58 6.07 -9.07 -0.24
C TYR A 58 5.57 -8.18 -1.36
N THR A 59 5.15 -8.77 -2.47
CA THR A 59 4.61 -8.01 -3.60
C THR A 59 3.25 -8.53 -4.01
N MET A 60 2.43 -7.62 -4.51
CA MET A 60 1.19 -7.95 -5.19
C MET A 60 1.16 -7.21 -6.52
N THR A 61 1.06 -7.97 -7.60
CA THR A 61 0.92 -7.43 -8.95
C THR A 61 -0.53 -7.57 -9.39
N ILE A 62 -1.09 -6.47 -9.91
CA ILE A 62 -2.51 -6.38 -10.29
C ILE A 62 -2.59 -5.95 -11.75
N ASP A 63 -3.30 -6.72 -12.57
CA ASP A 63 -3.63 -6.32 -13.94
C ASP A 63 -4.85 -5.39 -13.93
N LEU A 64 -4.60 -4.10 -14.05
CA LEU A 64 -5.64 -3.06 -14.09
C LEU A 64 -6.34 -2.95 -15.47
N ASN A 65 -5.89 -3.68 -16.49
CA ASN A 65 -6.65 -3.81 -17.74
C ASN A 65 -7.79 -4.83 -17.61
N ASN A 66 -7.73 -5.69 -16.58
CA ASN A 66 -8.83 -6.57 -16.26
C ASN A 66 -9.96 -5.74 -15.63
N PRO A 67 -11.17 -5.66 -16.25
CA PRO A 67 -12.25 -4.80 -15.79
C PRO A 67 -12.85 -5.21 -14.43
N TYR A 68 -12.43 -6.36 -13.89
CA TYR A 68 -12.85 -6.85 -12.57
C TYR A 68 -11.86 -6.51 -11.46
N ASN A 69 -10.73 -5.88 -11.79
CA ASN A 69 -9.72 -5.47 -10.82
C ASN A 69 -9.77 -3.97 -10.60
N ASP A 70 -9.68 -3.60 -9.33
CA ASP A 70 -9.65 -2.20 -8.90
C ASP A 70 -8.68 -2.02 -7.73
N VAL A 71 -8.19 -0.80 -7.54
CA VAL A 71 -7.37 -0.40 -6.40
C VAL A 71 -8.02 0.82 -5.77
N ASP A 72 -8.41 0.68 -4.53
CA ASP A 72 -9.12 1.71 -3.81
C ASP A 72 -8.43 2.06 -2.48
N ALA A 73 -8.68 3.26 -1.99
CA ALA A 73 -8.22 3.72 -0.69
C ALA A 73 -9.36 3.66 0.34
N PHE A 74 -9.01 3.38 1.58
CA PHE A 74 -9.98 3.42 2.68
C PHE A 74 -9.36 3.96 3.96
N ILE A 75 -10.20 4.44 4.86
CA ILE A 75 -9.84 4.79 6.23
C ILE A 75 -10.50 3.85 7.23
N GLY A 76 -9.90 3.70 8.40
CA GLY A 76 -10.41 2.81 9.43
C GLY A 76 -11.87 3.11 9.77
N LYS A 77 -12.74 2.11 9.68
CA LYS A 77 -14.18 2.21 9.97
C LYS A 77 -14.91 3.34 9.21
N ASN A 78 -14.38 3.74 8.05
CA ASN A 78 -14.85 4.88 7.25
C ASN A 78 -14.92 6.20 8.04
N HIS A 79 -14.05 6.38 9.01
CA HIS A 79 -14.04 7.57 9.87
C HIS A 79 -12.61 8.04 10.16
N ALA A 80 -12.30 9.29 9.84
CA ALA A 80 -11.05 9.93 10.23
C ALA A 80 -10.93 9.94 11.76
N GLY A 81 -9.78 9.52 12.28
CA GLY A 81 -9.59 9.35 13.73
C GLY A 81 -10.00 7.96 14.25
N SER A 82 -10.20 7.00 13.38
CA SER A 82 -10.40 5.59 13.74
C SER A 82 -9.25 4.72 13.25
N THR A 83 -8.90 3.72 14.06
CA THR A 83 -8.01 2.64 13.65
C THR A 83 -8.80 1.37 13.41
N GLU A 84 -8.35 0.56 12.48
CA GLU A 84 -8.95 -0.72 12.14
C GLU A 84 -7.85 -1.71 11.74
N ALA A 85 -7.96 -2.95 12.22
CA ALA A 85 -7.06 -4.00 11.76
C ALA A 85 -7.36 -4.32 10.29
N MET A 86 -6.32 -4.56 9.48
CA MET A 86 -6.47 -4.87 8.05
C MET A 86 -7.39 -6.08 7.80
N THR A 87 -7.34 -7.08 8.68
CA THR A 87 -8.24 -8.25 8.61
C THR A 87 -9.71 -7.89 8.84
N SER A 88 -9.99 -6.91 9.71
CA SER A 88 -11.35 -6.41 9.92
C SER A 88 -11.82 -5.58 8.74
N ALA A 89 -10.95 -4.72 8.20
CA ALA A 89 -11.23 -3.96 7.00
C ALA A 89 -11.52 -4.87 5.80
N TYR A 90 -10.72 -5.93 5.62
CA TYR A 90 -10.96 -6.95 4.60
C TYR A 90 -12.40 -7.51 4.67
N THR A 91 -12.83 -7.91 5.87
CA THR A 91 -14.19 -8.44 6.07
C THR A 91 -15.26 -7.39 5.80
N ARG A 92 -15.05 -6.16 6.25
CA ARG A 92 -16.00 -5.05 6.09
C ARG A 92 -16.16 -4.60 4.65
N LEU A 93 -15.06 -4.58 3.90
CA LEU A 93 -15.02 -4.09 2.51
C LEU A 93 -15.39 -5.17 1.48
N SER A 94 -15.38 -6.45 1.88
CA SER A 94 -15.78 -7.54 0.98
C SER A 94 -17.29 -7.70 0.95
N THR A 95 -17.83 -7.76 -0.27
CA THR A 95 -19.22 -8.14 -0.54
C THR A 95 -19.26 -9.32 -1.52
N PRO A 96 -20.41 -9.96 -1.77
CA PRO A 96 -20.50 -11.01 -2.78
C PRO A 96 -20.06 -10.57 -4.19
N GLU A 97 -20.26 -9.29 -4.53
CA GLU A 97 -19.95 -8.70 -5.82
C GLU A 97 -18.54 -8.08 -5.87
N HIS A 98 -17.98 -7.74 -4.72
CA HIS A 98 -16.68 -7.07 -4.58
C HIS A 98 -15.87 -7.71 -3.46
N GLN A 99 -14.78 -8.39 -3.81
CA GLN A 99 -13.93 -9.06 -2.86
C GLN A 99 -12.61 -8.32 -2.68
N SER A 100 -12.31 -7.91 -1.45
CA SER A 100 -10.96 -7.45 -1.12
C SER A 100 -9.98 -8.62 -1.23
N ILE A 101 -8.88 -8.45 -1.93
CA ILE A 101 -7.87 -9.51 -2.13
C ILE A 101 -6.65 -9.26 -1.26
N GLY A 102 -6.28 -8.00 -1.09
CA GLY A 102 -5.14 -7.61 -0.28
C GLY A 102 -5.17 -6.13 0.03
N SER A 103 -4.37 -5.74 1.00
CA SER A 103 -4.27 -4.34 1.41
C SER A 103 -2.93 -4.06 2.08
N ILE A 104 -2.54 -2.82 2.07
CA ILE A 104 -1.30 -2.32 2.68
C ILE A 104 -1.58 -0.98 3.37
N ASN A 105 -0.81 -0.66 4.40
CA ASN A 105 -0.87 0.66 5.01
C ASN A 105 -0.34 1.71 4.02
N GLY A 106 -1.16 2.68 3.69
CA GLY A 106 -0.78 3.81 2.84
C GLY A 106 -0.17 4.98 3.62
N ASN A 107 -0.41 5.05 4.93
CA ASN A 107 0.07 6.15 5.77
C ASN A 107 0.27 5.74 7.24
N PHE A 108 1.01 6.57 7.97
CA PHE A 108 1.06 6.53 9.43
C PHE A 108 -0.14 7.26 10.01
N TRP A 109 -0.43 6.99 11.28
CA TRP A 109 -1.52 7.65 12.01
C TRP A 109 -1.08 8.07 13.41
N ILE A 110 -1.83 8.98 14.00
CA ILE A 110 -1.56 9.51 15.33
C ILE A 110 -1.88 8.43 16.38
N VAL A 111 -0.90 8.13 17.22
CA VAL A 111 -1.03 7.20 18.35
C VAL A 111 -0.83 7.94 19.67
N SER A 112 -1.30 7.34 20.77
CA SER A 112 -1.11 7.90 22.11
C SER A 112 0.38 8.08 22.46
N GLY A 113 0.70 9.06 23.30
CA GLY A 113 2.07 9.32 23.76
C GLY A 113 2.93 10.20 22.82
N GLN A 114 2.36 10.72 21.74
CA GLN A 114 3.05 11.64 20.83
C GLN A 114 2.91 13.11 21.22
N ASN A 115 2.47 13.43 22.43
CA ASN A 115 2.12 14.80 22.88
C ASN A 115 1.11 15.51 21.96
N MET A 116 0.23 14.75 21.37
CA MET A 116 -0.86 15.24 20.53
C MET A 116 -2.20 15.13 21.29
N ASP A 117 -3.17 15.90 20.85
CA ASP A 117 -4.51 15.86 21.39
C ASP A 117 -5.12 14.46 21.17
N ASP A 118 -5.62 13.83 22.22
CA ASP A 118 -6.25 12.49 22.16
C ASP A 118 -7.44 12.46 21.19
N ARG A 119 -8.05 13.59 20.89
CA ARG A 119 -9.11 13.72 19.86
C ARG A 119 -8.62 13.45 18.45
N LEU A 120 -7.31 13.48 18.23
CA LEU A 120 -6.68 13.20 16.94
C LEU A 120 -6.22 11.76 16.78
N LEU A 121 -6.40 10.92 17.81
CA LEU A 121 -5.97 9.52 17.75
C LEU A 121 -6.61 8.79 16.57
N GLY A 122 -5.78 8.06 15.82
CA GLY A 122 -6.19 7.34 14.62
C GLY A 122 -6.27 8.17 13.35
N GLN A 123 -6.10 9.51 13.44
CA GLN A 123 -6.07 10.36 12.26
C GLN A 123 -4.78 10.12 11.47
N PRO A 124 -4.86 10.00 10.12
CA PRO A 124 -3.68 9.94 9.27
C PRO A 124 -2.76 11.16 9.47
N HIS A 125 -1.45 10.93 9.39
CA HIS A 125 -0.46 12.01 9.52
C HIS A 125 -0.47 13.00 8.35
N SER A 126 -0.88 12.53 7.17
CA SER A 126 -1.01 13.35 5.95
C SER A 126 -2.47 13.40 5.52
N GLY A 127 -2.78 14.21 4.51
CA GLY A 127 -4.09 14.18 3.89
C GLY A 127 -4.42 12.80 3.34
N CYS A 128 -5.68 12.51 3.29
CA CYS A 128 -6.20 11.26 2.76
C CYS A 128 -7.42 11.57 1.89
N ILE A 129 -7.39 11.06 0.66
CA ILE A 129 -8.51 11.13 -0.27
C ILE A 129 -9.06 9.73 -0.42
N VAL A 130 -10.36 9.57 -0.24
CA VAL A 130 -11.09 8.31 -0.38
C VAL A 130 -12.28 8.55 -1.30
N ASN A 131 -12.41 7.76 -2.35
CA ASN A 131 -13.50 7.90 -3.35
C ASN A 131 -13.61 9.33 -3.94
N GLY A 132 -12.48 10.01 -4.14
CA GLY A 132 -12.44 11.37 -4.66
C GLY A 132 -12.82 12.46 -3.65
N GLU A 133 -13.10 12.10 -2.41
CA GLU A 133 -13.42 13.04 -1.33
C GLU A 133 -12.26 13.18 -0.34
N ILE A 134 -12.01 14.39 0.13
CA ILE A 134 -10.99 14.66 1.14
C ILE A 134 -11.50 14.14 2.48
N ALA A 135 -10.96 13.00 2.93
CA ALA A 135 -11.29 12.42 4.22
C ALA A 135 -10.53 13.10 5.37
N THR A 136 -9.29 13.50 5.13
CA THR A 136 -8.48 14.34 6.04
C THR A 136 -7.68 15.34 5.22
N GLU A 137 -7.62 16.58 5.72
CA GLU A 137 -6.76 17.59 5.10
C GLU A 137 -5.28 17.25 5.30
N PRO A 138 -4.40 17.69 4.37
CA PRO A 138 -2.97 17.60 4.55
C PRO A 138 -2.56 18.44 5.77
N ASN A 139 -2.56 17.83 6.93
CA ASN A 139 -2.04 18.44 8.14
C ASN A 139 -0.51 18.38 8.09
N GLY A 140 0.11 19.47 7.69
CA GLY A 140 1.50 19.66 8.00
C GLY A 140 1.70 19.41 9.50
N TRP A 141 2.71 18.66 9.88
CA TRP A 141 3.08 18.41 11.27
C TRP A 141 3.24 19.74 12.00
N ASN A 142 2.18 20.19 12.65
CA ASN A 142 2.26 21.31 13.57
C ASN A 142 2.81 20.75 14.87
N ARG A 143 4.14 20.65 14.97
CA ARG A 143 4.79 20.50 16.26
C ARG A 143 4.44 21.73 17.07
N ALA A 144 3.44 21.62 17.91
CA ALA A 144 3.11 22.64 18.88
C ALA A 144 4.40 23.08 19.60
N GLY A 145 4.87 24.31 19.35
CA GLY A 145 6.02 24.89 20.00
C GLY A 145 7.22 25.25 19.11
N ARG A 146 7.25 24.90 17.84
CA ARG A 146 8.21 25.48 16.88
C ARG A 146 7.42 26.22 15.81
N GLY A 147 7.60 27.51 15.70
CA GLY A 147 6.97 28.39 14.72
C GLY A 147 7.41 28.15 13.27
N ASP A 148 7.59 26.89 12.90
CA ASP A 148 8.01 26.48 11.59
C ASP A 148 6.80 26.49 10.67
N LYS A 149 6.94 27.15 9.53
CA LYS A 149 5.95 27.23 8.48
C LYS A 149 5.49 25.82 8.11
N ILE A 150 4.18 25.62 8.05
CA ILE A 150 3.57 24.43 7.48
C ILE A 150 3.97 24.40 6.00
N GLU A 151 4.95 23.57 5.65
CA GLU A 151 5.18 23.21 4.26
C GLU A 151 4.02 22.28 3.87
N LYS A 152 3.18 22.74 2.96
CA LYS A 152 2.16 21.89 2.36
C LYS A 152 2.87 20.78 1.61
N LEU A 153 2.82 19.57 2.13
CA LEU A 153 3.21 18.40 1.38
C LEU A 153 2.30 18.32 0.15
N GLN A 154 2.91 18.24 -1.02
CA GLN A 154 2.15 17.93 -2.22
C GLN A 154 1.73 16.46 -2.10
N GLU A 155 0.45 16.23 -1.98
CA GLU A 155 -0.11 14.90 -2.00
C GLU A 155 -0.37 14.49 -3.43
N ILE A 156 0.05 13.28 -3.74
CA ILE A 156 -0.29 12.64 -5.02
C ILE A 156 -1.67 12.02 -4.80
N GLY A 157 -2.69 12.64 -5.35
CA GLY A 157 -4.01 12.02 -5.45
C GLY A 157 -4.02 11.00 -6.60
N PHE A 158 -4.67 9.88 -6.39
CA PHE A 158 -4.99 8.90 -7.41
C PHE A 158 -6.42 9.09 -7.86
#